data_7b8ce7168c63cad1f8e3f0ceb28031a5
#
_entry.id   7b8ce7168c63cad1f8e3f0ceb28031a5
#
_cell.length_a   1.000
_cell.length_b   1.000
_cell.length_c   1.000
_cell.angle_alpha   90.00
_cell.angle_beta   90.00
_cell.angle_gamma   90.00
#
_symmetry.space_group_name_H-M   'P 1'
#
loop_
_entity.id
_entity.type
_entity.pdbx_description
1 polymer ?
#
loop_
_entity_poly.entity_id
_entity_poly.type
_entity_poly.pdbx_seq_one_letter_code
_entity_poly.pdbx_strand_id
1 'polypeptide(L)'
;TEAVDIIAADINQIHLENEEYVGFTFPVYAWAAPEVMLQFAEKIKVSETAFTFAVCTFSNVAGMALQHFSEIIPLKSGYGIVMPDNYPITDHIIDTKESSMVKLEEARKRLDQVKEKIAKKEEEFDVKMGEDAKTRTYEMAPVFNREWRKTAAYHVSDECIGCGLC
;
A
#
# COMPACT_ATOMS: atom_id res chain seq x y z
N THR A 1 10.43 1.39 18.01
CA THR A 1 9.39 1.15 16.96
C THR A 1 9.40 -0.32 16.63
N GLU A 2 8.28 -0.97 16.77
CA GLU A 2 8.07 -2.36 16.36
C GLU A 2 7.39 -2.37 14.98
N ALA A 3 7.82 -3.26 14.09
CA ALA A 3 7.19 -3.50 12.80
C ALA A 3 6.50 -4.87 12.82
N VAL A 4 5.23 -4.90 12.45
CA VAL A 4 4.41 -6.11 12.44
C VAL A 4 4.05 -6.48 11.00
N ASP A 5 4.38 -7.70 10.58
CA ASP A 5 3.88 -8.27 9.33
C ASP A 5 2.45 -8.79 9.55
N ILE A 6 1.46 -8.09 9.01
CA ILE A 6 0.05 -8.41 9.19
C ILE A 6 -0.40 -9.72 8.54
N ILE A 7 0.42 -10.29 7.63
CA ILE A 7 0.13 -11.59 6.99
C ILE A 7 0.55 -12.74 7.92
N ALA A 8 1.65 -12.56 8.65
CA ALA A 8 2.20 -13.57 9.54
C ALA A 8 1.70 -13.44 11.00
N ALA A 9 1.21 -12.27 11.40
CA ALA A 9 0.85 -11.99 12.78
C ALA A 9 -0.55 -12.51 13.15
N ASP A 10 -0.72 -12.95 14.40
CA ASP A 10 -2.05 -13.16 14.99
C ASP A 10 -2.63 -11.80 15.37
N ILE A 11 -3.71 -11.41 14.70
CA ILE A 11 -4.39 -10.13 14.93
C ILE A 11 -4.84 -9.93 16.38
N ASN A 12 -5.15 -11.00 17.11
CA ASN A 12 -5.58 -10.93 18.51
C ASN A 12 -4.45 -10.54 19.46
N GLN A 13 -3.20 -10.58 18.99
CA GLN A 13 -2.01 -10.19 19.77
C GLN A 13 -1.55 -8.76 19.46
N ILE A 14 -2.23 -8.07 18.53
CA ILE A 14 -1.89 -6.70 18.13
C ILE A 14 -2.72 -5.71 18.94
N HIS A 15 -2.06 -4.97 19.83
CA HIS A 15 -2.67 -3.99 20.73
C HIS A 15 -2.11 -2.60 20.44
N LEU A 16 -2.91 -1.73 19.85
CA LEU A 16 -2.51 -0.38 19.42
C LEU A 16 -3.19 0.74 20.19
N GLU A 17 -3.94 0.39 21.24
CA GLU A 17 -4.76 1.33 22.00
C GLU A 17 -3.92 2.30 22.87
N ASN A 18 -2.67 1.97 23.14
CA ASN A 18 -1.77 2.77 23.98
C ASN A 18 -0.59 3.37 23.20
N GLU A 19 -0.56 3.19 21.88
CA GLU A 19 0.54 3.68 21.06
C GLU A 19 0.41 5.18 20.79
N GLU A 20 1.52 5.91 20.87
CA GLU A 20 1.59 7.32 20.51
C GLU A 20 1.59 7.53 18.99
N TYR A 21 2.21 6.60 18.26
CA TYR A 21 2.28 6.60 16.80
C TYR A 21 1.83 5.25 16.27
N VAL A 22 0.91 5.26 15.33
CA VAL A 22 0.48 4.06 14.60
C VAL A 22 0.61 4.30 13.11
N GLY A 23 1.48 3.54 12.46
CA GLY A 23 1.76 3.66 11.04
C GLY A 23 1.33 2.42 10.25
N PHE A 24 0.74 2.65 9.08
CA PHE A 24 0.36 1.61 8.13
C PHE A 24 1.21 1.73 6.86
N THR A 25 1.79 0.62 6.41
CA THR A 25 2.56 0.62 5.16
C THR A 25 2.06 -0.45 4.22
N PHE A 26 1.80 -0.09 2.97
CA PHE A 26 1.30 -1.03 1.97
C PHE A 26 1.62 -0.59 0.53
N PRO A 27 1.77 -1.55 -0.40
CA PRO A 27 1.77 -1.24 -1.81
C PRO A 27 0.34 -0.95 -2.30
N VAL A 28 0.21 -0.03 -3.24
CA VAL A 28 -1.08 0.23 -3.91
C VAL A 28 -1.36 -0.88 -4.92
N TYR A 29 -2.50 -1.54 -4.77
CA TYR A 29 -3.01 -2.52 -5.72
C TYR A 29 -4.25 -1.96 -6.42
N ALA A 30 -4.17 -1.79 -7.75
CA ALA A 30 -5.26 -1.23 -8.53
C ALA A 30 -5.90 0.00 -7.87
N TRP A 31 -5.07 0.99 -7.54
CA TRP A 31 -5.46 2.29 -6.96
C TRP A 31 -6.16 2.22 -5.58
N ALA A 32 -6.00 1.13 -4.85
CA ALA A 32 -6.52 0.95 -3.49
C ALA A 32 -5.47 0.29 -2.58
N ALA A 33 -5.69 0.30 -1.26
CA ALA A 33 -4.95 -0.55 -0.34
C ALA A 33 -5.27 -2.03 -0.63
N PRO A 34 -4.31 -2.96 -0.42
CA PRO A 34 -4.58 -4.39 -0.53
C PRO A 34 -5.74 -4.81 0.37
N GLU A 35 -6.56 -5.74 -0.11
CA GLU A 35 -7.73 -6.24 0.63
C GLU A 35 -7.37 -6.77 2.02
N VAL A 36 -6.23 -7.44 2.15
CA VAL A 36 -5.73 -7.92 3.45
C VAL A 36 -5.48 -6.77 4.42
N MET A 37 -4.99 -5.62 3.94
CA MET A 37 -4.77 -4.43 4.75
C MET A 37 -6.10 -3.78 5.17
N LEU A 38 -7.08 -3.73 4.29
CA LEU A 38 -8.42 -3.22 4.61
C LEU A 38 -9.09 -4.10 5.66
N GLN A 39 -9.09 -5.42 5.48
CA GLN A 39 -9.64 -6.39 6.42
C GLN A 39 -8.92 -6.38 7.79
N PHE A 40 -7.62 -6.13 7.80
CA PHE A 40 -6.87 -5.92 9.03
C PHE A 40 -7.32 -4.65 9.74
N ALA A 41 -7.43 -3.55 9.01
CA ALA A 41 -7.84 -2.26 9.54
C ALA A 41 -9.23 -2.29 10.17
N GLU A 42 -10.18 -3.03 9.59
CA GLU A 42 -11.54 -3.21 10.13
C GLU A 42 -11.58 -3.91 11.50
N LYS A 43 -10.53 -4.68 11.84
CA LYS A 43 -10.52 -5.53 13.04
C LYS A 43 -9.71 -4.96 14.20
N ILE A 44 -8.81 -4.04 13.93
CA ILE A 44 -7.95 -3.47 14.98
C ILE A 44 -8.58 -2.22 15.60
N LYS A 45 -8.14 -1.91 16.82
CA LYS A 45 -8.49 -0.67 17.51
C LYS A 45 -7.24 0.15 17.70
N VAL A 46 -7.34 1.42 17.35
CA VAL A 46 -6.27 2.40 17.52
C VAL A 46 -6.75 3.48 18.49
N SER A 47 -5.87 3.97 19.36
CA SER A 47 -6.20 5.08 20.26
C SER A 47 -6.60 6.34 19.48
N GLU A 48 -7.64 7.02 19.90
CA GLU A 48 -8.06 8.31 19.33
C GLU A 48 -6.98 9.39 19.48
N THR A 49 -6.09 9.25 20.46
CA THR A 49 -4.98 10.17 20.72
C THR A 49 -3.72 9.84 19.93
N ALA A 50 -3.64 8.67 19.30
CA ALA A 50 -2.50 8.28 18.48
C ALA A 50 -2.34 9.19 17.27
N PHE A 51 -1.09 9.46 16.91
CA PHE A 51 -0.79 10.03 15.59
C PHE A 51 -0.78 8.91 14.56
N THR A 52 -1.89 8.78 13.84
CA THR A 52 -2.09 7.76 12.81
C THR A 52 -1.59 8.25 11.45
N PHE A 53 -0.80 7.45 10.77
CA PHE A 53 -0.31 7.78 9.43
C PHE A 53 -0.26 6.56 8.53
N ALA A 54 -0.23 6.78 7.23
CA ALA A 54 0.04 5.71 6.27
C ALA A 54 1.09 6.13 5.23
N VAL A 55 1.91 5.17 4.81
CA VAL A 55 2.85 5.32 3.70
C VAL A 55 2.53 4.25 2.66
N CYS A 56 2.21 4.67 1.44
CA CYS A 56 1.96 3.74 0.35
C CYS A 56 3.02 3.83 -0.74
N THR A 57 3.30 2.70 -1.39
CA THR A 57 4.19 2.63 -2.55
C THR A 57 3.38 2.35 -3.82
N PHE A 58 3.78 2.94 -4.94
CA PHE A 58 3.15 2.78 -6.26
C PHE A 58 4.11 3.16 -7.38
N SER A 59 3.84 2.71 -8.61
CA SER A 59 4.72 3.02 -9.76
C SER A 59 4.40 4.36 -10.42
N ASN A 60 3.14 4.70 -10.61
CA ASN A 60 2.72 5.89 -11.35
C ASN A 60 1.80 6.82 -10.53
N VAL A 61 0.63 6.32 -10.13
CA VAL A 61 -0.36 7.07 -9.35
C VAL A 61 -1.02 6.15 -8.32
N ALA A 62 -1.33 6.69 -7.15
CA ALA A 62 -1.94 5.93 -6.07
C ALA A 62 -3.47 5.85 -6.13
N GLY A 63 -4.11 6.67 -6.97
CA GLY A 63 -5.54 6.91 -6.81
C GLY A 63 -5.84 7.60 -5.48
N MET A 64 -6.97 7.30 -4.90
CA MET A 64 -7.37 7.72 -3.56
C MET A 64 -7.12 6.64 -2.51
N ALA A 65 -6.09 5.80 -2.68
CA ALA A 65 -5.84 4.65 -1.81
C ALA A 65 -5.71 5.03 -0.32
N LEU A 66 -5.04 6.15 -0.02
CA LEU A 66 -4.89 6.63 1.35
C LEU A 66 -6.20 7.20 1.93
N GLN A 67 -6.95 7.95 1.13
CA GLN A 67 -8.25 8.48 1.54
C GLN A 67 -9.25 7.36 1.79
N HIS A 68 -9.32 6.38 0.89
CA HIS A 68 -10.16 5.20 1.04
C HIS A 68 -9.78 4.38 2.29
N PHE A 69 -8.50 4.19 2.55
CA PHE A 69 -8.03 3.54 3.77
C PHE A 69 -8.41 4.35 5.02
N SER A 70 -8.34 5.68 4.94
CA SER A 70 -8.69 6.59 6.04
C SER A 70 -10.19 6.59 6.40
N GLU A 71 -11.06 6.07 5.54
CA GLU A 71 -12.47 5.85 5.84
C GLU A 71 -12.68 4.72 6.87
N ILE A 72 -11.72 3.79 6.98
CA ILE A 72 -11.76 2.69 7.95
C ILE A 72 -11.04 3.09 9.23
N ILE A 73 -9.80 3.57 9.11
CA ILE A 73 -9.02 4.10 10.24
C ILE A 73 -8.66 5.55 9.91
N PRO A 74 -9.21 6.53 10.63
CA PRO A 74 -8.88 7.93 10.40
C PRO A 74 -7.38 8.19 10.47
N LEU A 75 -6.80 8.66 9.38
CA LEU A 75 -5.38 9.01 9.30
C LEU A 75 -5.19 10.51 9.55
N LYS A 76 -4.18 10.87 10.33
CA LYS A 76 -3.71 12.25 10.49
C LYS A 76 -2.85 12.69 9.31
N SER A 77 -2.07 11.75 8.74
CA SER A 77 -1.26 12.03 7.56
C SER A 77 -1.11 10.81 6.65
N GLY A 78 -0.82 11.09 5.38
CA GLY A 78 -0.65 10.06 4.37
C GLY A 78 0.40 10.44 3.33
N TYR A 79 1.32 9.53 3.02
CA TYR A 79 2.45 9.80 2.14
C TYR A 79 2.60 8.75 1.04
N GLY A 80 2.93 9.23 -0.15
CA GLY A 80 3.19 8.39 -1.30
C GLY A 80 4.68 8.31 -1.65
N ILE A 81 5.15 7.12 -1.97
CA ILE A 81 6.50 6.82 -2.43
C ILE A 81 6.41 6.19 -3.82
N VAL A 82 6.97 6.86 -4.82
CA VAL A 82 7.06 6.29 -6.17
C VAL A 82 8.15 5.23 -6.20
N MET A 83 7.81 4.05 -6.74
CA MET A 83 8.72 2.91 -6.88
C MET A 83 8.81 2.48 -8.36
N PRO A 84 9.85 1.73 -8.73
CA PRO A 84 9.93 1.16 -10.07
C PRO A 84 8.71 0.34 -10.44
N ASP A 85 8.32 0.39 -11.73
CA ASP A 85 7.24 -0.44 -12.26
C ASP A 85 7.74 -1.86 -12.50
N ASN A 86 7.01 -2.84 -11.99
CA ASN A 86 7.28 -4.26 -12.14
C ASN A 86 6.09 -5.03 -12.74
N TYR A 87 5.14 -4.34 -13.41
CA TYR A 87 3.93 -4.96 -13.94
C TYR A 87 4.05 -5.22 -15.45
N PRO A 88 4.46 -6.45 -15.89
CA PRO A 88 4.82 -6.76 -17.28
C PRO A 88 3.65 -7.17 -18.17
N ILE A 89 2.39 -7.06 -17.74
CA ILE A 89 1.25 -7.75 -18.38
C ILE A 89 0.55 -6.91 -19.45
N THR A 90 0.89 -5.64 -19.60
CA THR A 90 0.26 -4.77 -20.60
C THR A 90 1.32 -3.97 -21.33
N ASP A 91 0.92 -3.14 -22.29
CA ASP A 91 1.80 -2.21 -23.03
C ASP A 91 2.47 -1.15 -22.12
N HIS A 92 2.48 -1.40 -20.80
CA HIS A 92 3.22 -0.58 -19.87
C HIS A 92 4.72 -0.76 -20.09
N ILE A 93 5.41 0.34 -20.22
CA ILE A 93 6.85 0.37 -20.28
C ILE A 93 7.36 0.04 -18.88
N ILE A 94 7.87 -1.18 -18.71
CA ILE A 94 8.58 -1.57 -17.48
C ILE A 94 9.81 -0.70 -17.36
N ASP A 95 10.09 -0.26 -16.15
CA ASP A 95 11.30 0.51 -15.88
C ASP A 95 12.56 -0.29 -16.26
N THR A 96 13.48 0.37 -16.95
CA THR A 96 14.83 -0.19 -17.17
C THR A 96 15.59 -0.25 -15.86
N LYS A 97 16.72 -0.94 -15.84
CA LYS A 97 17.61 -0.96 -14.67
C LYS A 97 18.02 0.45 -14.27
N GLU A 98 18.34 1.29 -15.25
CA GLU A 98 18.79 2.66 -15.05
C GLU A 98 17.67 3.54 -14.46
N SER A 99 16.46 3.49 -15.05
CA SER A 99 15.32 4.25 -14.53
C SER A 99 14.87 3.75 -13.14
N SER A 100 14.95 2.45 -12.90
CA SER A 100 14.69 1.87 -11.58
C SER A 100 15.67 2.39 -10.52
N MET A 101 16.96 2.47 -10.83
CA MET A 101 17.97 3.00 -9.91
C MET A 101 17.70 4.47 -9.56
N VAL A 102 17.31 5.29 -10.53
CA VAL A 102 16.93 6.69 -10.28
C VAL A 102 15.73 6.78 -9.35
N LYS A 103 14.64 6.03 -9.64
CA LYS A 103 13.44 6.01 -8.80
C LYS A 103 13.73 5.54 -7.37
N LEU A 104 14.59 4.53 -7.19
CA LEU A 104 14.97 4.06 -5.87
C LEU A 104 15.77 5.11 -5.06
N GLU A 105 16.64 5.86 -5.72
CA GLU A 105 17.38 6.94 -5.07
C GLU A 105 16.44 8.10 -4.66
N GLU A 106 15.49 8.46 -5.52
CA GLU A 106 14.45 9.45 -5.20
C GLU A 106 13.54 8.96 -4.07
N ALA A 107 13.17 7.69 -4.07
CA ALA A 107 12.37 7.08 -3.00
C ALA A 107 13.08 7.16 -1.64
N ARG A 108 14.40 6.93 -1.58
CA ARG A 108 15.19 7.09 -0.35
C ARG A 108 15.15 8.52 0.18
N LYS A 109 15.40 9.51 -0.68
CA LYS A 109 15.31 10.93 -0.31
C LYS A 109 13.91 11.29 0.18
N ARG A 110 12.90 10.77 -0.51
CA ARG A 110 11.49 10.97 -0.13
C ARG A 110 11.18 10.38 1.25
N LEU A 111 11.66 9.16 1.54
CA LEU A 111 11.49 8.52 2.84
C LEU A 111 12.10 9.34 3.98
N ASP A 112 13.27 9.95 3.78
CA ASP A 112 13.87 10.81 4.81
C ASP A 112 13.01 12.06 5.09
N GLN A 113 12.44 12.68 4.05
CA GLN A 113 11.50 13.79 4.22
C GLN A 113 10.22 13.35 4.96
N VAL A 114 9.65 12.20 4.60
CA VAL A 114 8.46 11.64 5.25
C VAL A 114 8.73 11.35 6.73
N LYS A 115 9.88 10.78 7.07
CA LYS A 115 10.30 10.55 8.46
C LYS A 115 10.31 11.83 9.29
N GLU A 116 10.85 12.93 8.73
CA GLU A 116 10.89 14.22 9.42
C GLU A 116 9.49 14.79 9.65
N LYS A 117 8.60 14.68 8.65
CA LYS A 117 7.21 15.13 8.75
C LYS A 117 6.42 14.33 9.80
N ILE A 118 6.54 13.01 9.80
CA ILE A 118 5.91 12.14 10.80
C ILE A 118 6.44 12.48 12.20
N ALA A 119 7.75 12.67 12.37
CA ALA A 119 8.35 13.03 13.65
C ALA A 119 7.83 14.36 14.21
N LYS A 120 7.48 15.31 13.32
CA LYS A 120 6.87 16.59 13.67
C LYS A 120 5.34 16.52 13.80
N LYS A 121 4.72 15.37 13.56
CA LYS A 121 3.26 15.17 13.53
C LYS A 121 2.57 16.12 12.54
N GLU A 122 3.17 16.34 11.35
CA GLU A 122 2.57 17.16 10.32
C GLU A 122 1.33 16.45 9.75
N GLU A 123 0.17 17.14 9.81
CA GLU A 123 -1.11 16.60 9.33
C GLU A 123 -1.31 16.99 7.87
N GLU A 124 -1.03 16.07 6.95
CA GLU A 124 -1.18 16.28 5.51
C GLU A 124 -1.34 14.97 4.72
N PHE A 125 -1.90 15.08 3.51
CA PHE A 125 -1.88 14.00 2.53
C PHE A 125 -1.03 14.45 1.33
N ASP A 126 0.17 13.87 1.22
CA ASP A 126 1.16 14.16 0.18
C ASP A 126 1.41 12.92 -0.66
N VAL A 127 0.51 12.70 -1.62
CA VAL A 127 0.48 11.53 -2.51
C VAL A 127 0.04 11.92 -3.92
N LYS A 128 0.68 11.34 -4.93
CA LYS A 128 0.33 11.56 -6.34
C LYS A 128 -0.91 10.72 -6.67
N MET A 129 -2.09 11.31 -6.61
CA MET A 129 -3.36 10.62 -6.88
C MET A 129 -3.60 10.34 -8.36
N GLY A 130 -3.21 11.25 -9.25
CA GLY A 130 -3.49 11.19 -10.68
C GLY A 130 -4.88 11.70 -11.07
N GLU A 131 -5.14 11.74 -12.38
CA GLU A 131 -6.45 12.06 -12.92
C GLU A 131 -7.43 10.90 -12.65
N ASP A 132 -8.73 11.20 -12.57
CA ASP A 132 -9.81 10.22 -12.32
C ASP A 132 -9.59 9.34 -11.06
N ALA A 133 -8.83 9.85 -10.07
CA ALA A 133 -8.46 9.10 -8.88
C ALA A 133 -9.67 8.48 -8.16
N LYS A 134 -10.79 9.21 -8.08
CA LYS A 134 -12.02 8.72 -7.46
C LYS A 134 -12.61 7.53 -8.21
N THR A 135 -12.79 7.65 -9.53
CA THR A 135 -13.30 6.56 -10.37
C THR A 135 -12.39 5.34 -10.30
N ARG A 136 -11.07 5.55 -10.35
CA ARG A 136 -10.09 4.46 -10.25
C ARG A 136 -10.24 3.70 -8.93
N THR A 137 -10.32 4.39 -7.81
CA THR A 137 -10.36 3.75 -6.48
C THR A 137 -11.73 3.16 -6.16
N TYR A 138 -12.82 3.88 -6.41
CA TYR A 138 -14.13 3.44 -5.94
C TYR A 138 -14.95 2.62 -6.95
N GLU A 139 -14.63 2.72 -8.24
CA GLU A 139 -15.35 2.00 -9.29
C GLU A 139 -14.48 0.92 -9.95
N MET A 140 -13.25 1.24 -10.35
CA MET A 140 -12.37 0.29 -11.06
C MET A 140 -11.70 -0.72 -10.13
N ALA A 141 -11.19 -0.30 -8.96
CA ALA A 141 -10.49 -1.20 -8.04
C ALA A 141 -11.37 -2.36 -7.55
N PRO A 142 -12.64 -2.18 -7.16
CA PRO A 142 -13.53 -3.28 -6.82
C PRO A 142 -13.75 -4.27 -7.96
N VAL A 143 -13.89 -3.77 -9.20
CA VAL A 143 -14.01 -4.62 -10.40
C VAL A 143 -12.75 -5.42 -10.63
N PHE A 144 -11.58 -4.77 -10.53
CA PHE A 144 -10.28 -5.43 -10.64
C PHE A 144 -10.16 -6.56 -9.61
N ASN A 145 -10.44 -6.29 -8.34
CA ASN A 145 -10.35 -7.28 -7.27
C ASN A 145 -11.29 -8.48 -7.50
N ARG A 146 -12.51 -8.24 -8.02
CA ARG A 146 -13.48 -9.29 -8.27
C ARG A 146 -13.18 -10.12 -9.51
N GLU A 147 -12.73 -9.48 -10.60
CA GLU A 147 -12.67 -10.15 -11.91
C GLU A 147 -11.25 -10.55 -12.31
N TRP A 148 -10.24 -9.71 -12.03
CA TRP A 148 -8.89 -9.87 -12.56
C TRP A 148 -7.96 -10.68 -11.65
N ARG A 149 -8.38 -10.95 -10.42
CA ARG A 149 -7.63 -11.80 -9.47
C ARG A 149 -8.06 -13.27 -9.50
N LYS A 150 -8.94 -13.65 -10.41
CA LYS A 150 -9.39 -15.03 -10.57
C LYS A 150 -8.26 -15.89 -11.13
N THR A 151 -7.94 -16.96 -10.42
CA THR A 151 -6.87 -17.90 -10.79
C THR A 151 -7.39 -19.21 -11.38
N ALA A 152 -8.71 -19.36 -11.56
CA ALA A 152 -9.33 -20.61 -12.02
C ALA A 152 -8.88 -21.07 -13.42
N ALA A 153 -8.34 -20.16 -14.25
CA ALA A 153 -7.78 -20.50 -15.55
C ALA A 153 -6.35 -21.04 -15.51
N TYR A 154 -5.68 -20.93 -14.35
CA TYR A 154 -4.31 -21.43 -14.18
C TYR A 154 -4.35 -22.85 -13.63
N HIS A 155 -3.59 -23.73 -14.28
CA HIS A 155 -3.47 -25.12 -13.86
C HIS A 155 -2.02 -25.44 -13.57
N VAL A 156 -1.78 -26.13 -12.47
CA VAL A 156 -0.47 -26.69 -12.14
C VAL A 156 -0.44 -28.12 -12.64
N SER A 157 0.52 -28.48 -13.50
CA SER A 157 0.68 -29.85 -14.00
C SER A 157 1.28 -30.77 -12.95
N ASP A 158 1.11 -32.09 -13.15
CA ASP A 158 1.70 -33.12 -12.28
C ASP A 158 3.24 -33.11 -12.30
N GLU A 159 3.86 -32.41 -13.27
CA GLU A 159 5.31 -32.21 -13.33
C GLU A 159 5.83 -31.13 -12.38
N CYS A 160 4.95 -30.43 -11.67
CA CYS A 160 5.32 -29.38 -10.74
C CYS A 160 6.01 -29.96 -9.49
N ILE A 161 7.25 -29.56 -9.27
CA ILE A 161 8.03 -29.97 -8.10
C ILE A 161 7.88 -29.02 -6.90
N GLY A 162 7.03 -28.01 -6.99
CA GLY A 162 6.78 -27.05 -5.89
C GLY A 162 7.95 -26.12 -5.55
N CYS A 163 8.87 -25.88 -6.49
CA CYS A 163 10.09 -25.09 -6.22
C CYS A 163 9.82 -23.58 -6.06
N GLY A 164 8.61 -23.09 -6.35
CA GLY A 164 8.25 -21.67 -6.22
C GLY A 164 8.91 -20.72 -7.24
N LEU A 165 9.53 -21.25 -8.31
CA LEU A 165 10.26 -20.44 -9.29
C LEU A 165 9.33 -19.63 -10.21
N CYS A 166 8.13 -20.14 -10.48
CA CYS A 166 7.12 -19.47 -11.33
C CYS A 166 6.20 -18.56 -10.51
#